data_a5b60494a9cce2d29f97814ef2411611
#
_entry.id   a5b60494a9cce2d29f97814ef2411611
#
_cell.length_a   1.000
_cell.length_b   1.000
_cell.length_c   1.000
_cell.angle_alpha   90.00
_cell.angle_beta   90.00
_cell.angle_gamma   90.00
#
_symmetry.space_group_name_H-M   'P 1'
#
loop_
_entity.id
_entity.type
_entity.pdbx_description
1 polymer ?
#
loop_
_entity_poly.entity_id
_entity_poly.type
_entity_poly.pdbx_seq_one_letter_code
_entity_poly.pdbx_strand_id
1 'polypeptide(L)'
;MYAPHGRIHGERAKLTTDRETARSYFDKLAPEYDRAFRLQGRGFFSNLVNRFFRGPTFARRMRLLESLFAQVGLQGQTVLDLGCGSGQVSLLAASMGARVHGIDISSRMLSIARDAAEHAGYAAAARFEEGDVSTALLPQSDVVLLVGVVEYYADFAPLLRRAAQAARRTLIVAHTNRVAYRMLLRKLLFAAEGASLYFHPMSDVVAAAEQGGVRLVKQLPEHAFTVLVFERRG
;
A
#
# COMPACT_ATOMS: atom_id res chain seq x y z
N MET A 1 14.34 41.08 10.74
CA MET A 1 15.02 39.75 10.80
C MET A 1 14.15 38.86 11.67
N TYR A 2 13.24 38.10 11.08
CA TYR A 2 12.29 37.24 11.78
C TYR A 2 12.48 35.81 11.26
N ALA A 3 12.91 34.91 12.12
CA ALA A 3 13.18 33.52 11.77
C ALA A 3 11.91 32.67 11.91
N PRO A 4 11.55 31.78 10.95
CA PRO A 4 10.38 30.90 11.05
C PRO A 4 10.75 29.57 11.67
N HIS A 5 11.05 29.52 12.97
CA HIS A 5 11.41 28.25 13.65
C HIS A 5 10.22 27.45 14.21
N GLY A 6 8.99 27.96 14.12
CA GLY A 6 7.82 27.30 14.75
C GLY A 6 7.11 26.21 13.93
N ARG A 7 7.23 26.18 12.60
CA ARG A 7 6.49 25.23 11.74
C ARG A 7 7.12 23.84 11.64
N ILE A 8 8.42 23.77 11.65
CA ILE A 8 9.16 22.49 11.43
C ILE A 8 8.97 21.50 12.59
N HIS A 9 8.83 21.98 13.83
CA HIS A 9 8.60 21.09 14.99
C HIS A 9 7.19 20.51 15.03
N GLY A 10 6.17 21.27 14.64
CA GLY A 10 4.78 20.80 14.60
C GLY A 10 4.53 19.76 13.50
N GLU A 11 5.15 19.90 12.34
CA GLU A 11 5.05 18.94 11.23
C GLU A 11 5.78 17.64 11.53
N ARG A 12 6.98 17.68 12.13
CA ARG A 12 7.70 16.47 12.55
C ARG A 12 6.93 15.70 13.63
N ALA A 13 6.36 16.37 14.61
CA ALA A 13 5.57 15.74 15.67
C ALA A 13 4.30 15.08 15.09
N LYS A 14 3.62 15.73 14.16
CA LYS A 14 2.41 15.19 13.50
C LYS A 14 2.72 13.97 12.63
N LEU A 15 3.81 13.99 11.87
CA LEU A 15 4.28 12.86 11.07
C LEU A 15 4.66 11.65 11.95
N THR A 16 5.28 11.87 13.10
CA THR A 16 5.65 10.81 14.04
C THR A 16 4.40 10.17 14.64
N THR A 17 3.40 10.98 15.02
CA THR A 17 2.12 10.49 15.58
C THR A 17 1.33 9.67 14.56
N ASP A 18 1.27 10.10 13.30
CA ASP A 18 0.58 9.36 12.23
C ASP A 18 1.22 7.99 11.96
N ARG A 19 2.55 7.90 12.05
CA ARG A 19 3.32 6.66 11.85
C ARG A 19 3.12 5.63 12.97
N GLU A 20 3.24 6.06 14.22
CA GLU A 20 3.04 5.21 15.39
C GLU A 20 1.59 4.69 15.43
N THR A 21 0.65 5.54 15.05
CA THR A 21 -0.78 5.23 14.95
C THR A 21 -1.04 4.19 13.86
N ALA A 22 -0.46 4.35 12.68
CA ALA A 22 -0.57 3.38 11.59
C ALA A 22 0.05 2.03 11.97
N ARG A 23 1.26 2.02 12.56
CA ARG A 23 1.93 0.81 13.05
C ARG A 23 1.05 0.07 14.06
N SER A 24 0.59 0.76 15.10
CA SER A 24 -0.26 0.18 16.15
C SER A 24 -1.56 -0.41 15.58
N TYR A 25 -2.18 0.28 14.61
CA TYR A 25 -3.38 -0.18 13.93
C TYR A 25 -3.14 -1.49 13.15
N PHE A 26 -2.10 -1.55 12.33
CA PHE A 26 -1.78 -2.75 11.54
C PHE A 26 -1.31 -3.91 12.41
N ASP A 27 -0.58 -3.65 13.49
CA ASP A 27 -0.21 -4.68 14.46
C ASP A 27 -1.44 -5.29 15.17
N LYS A 28 -2.48 -4.50 15.45
CA LYS A 28 -3.75 -4.99 16.00
C LYS A 28 -4.55 -5.80 14.98
N LEU A 29 -4.50 -5.42 13.69
CA LEU A 29 -5.19 -6.10 12.60
C LEU A 29 -4.52 -7.39 12.15
N ALA A 30 -3.22 -7.55 12.38
CA ALA A 30 -2.44 -8.69 11.92
C ALA A 30 -3.08 -10.06 12.27
N PRO A 31 -3.64 -10.30 13.48
CA PRO A 31 -4.31 -11.56 13.78
C PRO A 31 -5.56 -11.84 12.93
N GLU A 32 -6.25 -10.81 12.42
CA GLU A 32 -7.40 -10.97 11.52
C GLU A 32 -6.94 -11.34 10.11
N TYR A 33 -5.83 -10.75 9.65
CA TYR A 33 -5.20 -11.13 8.39
C TYR A 33 -4.66 -12.56 8.43
N ASP A 34 -3.99 -12.98 9.51
CA ASP A 34 -3.50 -14.33 9.69
C ASP A 34 -4.66 -15.36 9.66
N ARG A 35 -5.76 -15.05 10.34
CA ARG A 35 -6.97 -15.91 10.30
C ARG A 35 -7.61 -15.99 8.92
N ALA A 36 -7.61 -14.91 8.16
CA ALA A 36 -8.12 -14.89 6.79
C ALA A 36 -7.27 -15.75 5.84
N PHE A 37 -5.95 -15.80 6.05
CA PHE A 37 -5.05 -16.67 5.32
C PHE A 37 -5.16 -18.14 5.68
N ARG A 38 -5.32 -18.47 6.97
CA ARG A 38 -5.40 -19.86 7.46
C ARG A 38 -6.78 -20.50 7.28
N LEU A 39 -7.79 -19.81 6.71
CA LEU A 39 -9.17 -20.30 6.47
C LEU A 39 -9.86 -20.93 7.70
N GLN A 40 -9.39 -20.69 8.92
CA GLN A 40 -9.91 -21.24 10.16
C GLN A 40 -10.07 -20.14 11.21
N GLY A 41 -11.19 -19.41 11.19
CA GLY A 41 -11.48 -18.40 12.20
C GLY A 41 -12.94 -18.37 12.60
N ARG A 42 -13.24 -18.85 13.80
CA ARG A 42 -14.54 -18.75 14.45
C ARG A 42 -14.74 -17.34 15.03
N GLY A 43 -15.51 -16.49 14.35
CA GLY A 43 -15.99 -15.23 14.88
C GLY A 43 -17.08 -14.68 13.97
N PHE A 44 -18.34 -14.79 14.38
CA PHE A 44 -19.52 -14.48 13.55
C PHE A 44 -19.54 -13.01 13.07
N PHE A 45 -19.14 -12.06 13.91
CA PHE A 45 -19.20 -10.62 13.59
C PHE A 45 -18.03 -10.14 12.70
N SER A 46 -16.81 -10.59 12.96
CA SER A 46 -15.64 -10.24 12.12
C SER A 46 -15.74 -10.88 10.74
N ASN A 47 -16.31 -12.09 10.65
CA ASN A 47 -16.60 -12.77 9.39
C ASN A 47 -17.66 -12.05 8.55
N LEU A 48 -18.67 -11.43 9.17
CA LEU A 48 -19.71 -10.68 8.48
C LEU A 48 -19.14 -9.40 7.84
N VAL A 49 -18.37 -8.62 8.59
CA VAL A 49 -17.73 -7.37 8.09
C VAL A 49 -16.69 -7.69 7.01
N ASN A 50 -15.84 -8.70 7.21
CA ASN A 50 -14.84 -9.10 6.22
C ASN A 50 -15.49 -9.69 4.95
N ARG A 51 -16.52 -10.53 5.10
CA ARG A 51 -17.19 -11.19 3.98
C ARG A 51 -18.01 -10.22 3.12
N PHE A 52 -18.69 -9.23 3.71
CA PHE A 52 -19.55 -8.31 2.96
C PHE A 52 -18.87 -7.02 2.53
N PHE A 53 -17.88 -6.50 3.26
CA PHE A 53 -17.29 -5.19 2.99
C PHE A 53 -15.86 -5.21 2.49
N ARG A 54 -15.01 -6.12 3.00
CA ARG A 54 -13.59 -6.21 2.61
C ARG A 54 -13.36 -7.25 1.50
N GLY A 55 -13.96 -8.43 1.60
CA GLY A 55 -13.74 -9.55 0.71
C GLY A 55 -13.99 -9.24 -0.78
N PRO A 56 -15.17 -8.76 -1.18
CA PRO A 56 -15.47 -8.50 -2.59
C PRO A 56 -14.59 -7.41 -3.21
N THR A 57 -14.34 -6.31 -2.48
CA THR A 57 -13.48 -5.21 -2.94
C THR A 57 -12.03 -5.67 -3.07
N PHE A 58 -11.56 -6.46 -2.09
CA PHE A 58 -10.22 -7.02 -2.10
C PHE A 58 -10.02 -8.00 -3.26
N ALA A 59 -10.93 -8.97 -3.44
CA ALA A 59 -10.87 -9.94 -4.52
C ALA A 59 -10.90 -9.27 -5.91
N ARG A 60 -11.71 -8.20 -6.07
CA ARG A 60 -11.77 -7.41 -7.30
C ARG A 60 -10.43 -6.70 -7.55
N ARG A 61 -9.84 -6.10 -6.52
CA ARG A 61 -8.52 -5.46 -6.61
C ARG A 61 -7.43 -6.45 -7.00
N MET A 62 -7.42 -7.65 -6.40
CA MET A 62 -6.44 -8.69 -6.76
C MET A 62 -6.58 -9.14 -8.21
N ARG A 63 -7.79 -9.39 -8.72
CA ARG A 63 -8.01 -9.74 -10.14
C ARG A 63 -7.57 -8.62 -11.09
N LEU A 64 -7.84 -7.36 -10.72
CA LEU A 64 -7.40 -6.22 -11.54
C LEU A 64 -5.87 -6.11 -11.58
N LEU A 65 -5.22 -6.26 -10.42
CA LEU A 65 -3.75 -6.26 -10.33
C LEU A 65 -3.14 -7.44 -11.09
N GLU A 66 -3.72 -8.64 -10.99
CA GLU A 66 -3.30 -9.81 -11.75
C GLU A 66 -3.32 -9.56 -13.26
N SER A 67 -4.45 -9.05 -13.78
CA SER A 67 -4.58 -8.67 -15.20
C SER A 67 -3.56 -7.59 -15.59
N LEU A 68 -3.33 -6.62 -14.71
CA LEU A 68 -2.38 -5.54 -14.96
C LEU A 68 -0.93 -6.05 -14.96
N PHE A 69 -0.57 -6.91 -14.01
CA PHE A 69 0.75 -7.52 -13.92
C PHE A 69 1.07 -8.39 -15.14
N ALA A 70 0.06 -9.10 -15.68
CA ALA A 70 0.21 -9.83 -16.93
C ALA A 70 0.51 -8.90 -18.12
N GLN A 71 -0.14 -7.71 -18.18
CA GLN A 71 0.10 -6.71 -19.23
C GLN A 71 1.49 -6.04 -19.09
N VAL A 72 1.93 -5.76 -17.86
CA VAL A 72 3.24 -5.16 -17.58
C VAL A 72 4.38 -6.14 -17.86
N GLY A 73 4.15 -7.45 -17.70
CA GLY A 73 5.14 -8.51 -17.89
C GLY A 73 6.14 -8.55 -16.75
N LEU A 74 5.81 -9.24 -15.64
CA LEU A 74 6.63 -9.26 -14.43
C LEU A 74 7.72 -10.31 -14.42
N GLN A 75 7.74 -11.24 -15.38
CA GLN A 75 8.74 -12.32 -15.44
C GLN A 75 10.18 -11.77 -15.41
N GLY A 76 10.94 -12.15 -14.38
CA GLY A 76 12.33 -11.73 -14.19
C GLY A 76 12.51 -10.26 -13.72
N GLN A 77 11.43 -9.48 -13.59
CA GLN A 77 11.48 -8.09 -13.17
C GLN A 77 11.71 -7.97 -11.65
N THR A 78 12.31 -6.85 -11.25
CA THR A 78 12.37 -6.45 -9.84
C THR A 78 11.15 -5.64 -9.48
N VAL A 79 10.46 -6.03 -8.39
CA VAL A 79 9.26 -5.35 -7.86
C VAL A 79 9.53 -4.85 -6.45
N LEU A 80 9.30 -3.57 -6.20
CA LEU A 80 9.32 -2.97 -4.88
C LEU A 80 7.89 -2.71 -4.43
N ASP A 81 7.43 -3.40 -3.37
CA ASP A 81 6.08 -3.27 -2.81
C ASP A 81 6.13 -2.45 -1.52
N LEU A 82 5.70 -1.20 -1.60
CA LEU A 82 5.73 -0.23 -0.51
C LEU A 82 4.43 -0.28 0.30
N GLY A 83 4.55 -0.62 1.59
CA GLY A 83 3.42 -0.92 2.46
C GLY A 83 2.81 -2.28 2.10
N CYS A 84 3.65 -3.30 1.97
CA CYS A 84 3.25 -4.62 1.48
C CYS A 84 2.31 -5.40 2.41
N GLY A 85 2.18 -4.98 3.68
CA GLY A 85 1.34 -5.63 4.68
C GLY A 85 1.63 -7.12 4.82
N SER A 86 0.59 -7.94 4.74
CA SER A 86 0.68 -9.40 4.79
C SER A 86 1.17 -10.07 3.49
N GLY A 87 1.72 -9.29 2.54
CA GLY A 87 2.43 -9.79 1.38
C GLY A 87 1.56 -10.28 0.22
N GLN A 88 0.25 -10.07 0.20
CA GLN A 88 -0.64 -10.66 -0.81
C GLN A 88 -0.35 -10.16 -2.23
N VAL A 89 -0.10 -8.86 -2.40
CA VAL A 89 0.26 -8.28 -3.70
C VAL A 89 1.68 -8.69 -4.09
N SER A 90 2.58 -8.72 -3.12
CA SER A 90 3.95 -9.23 -3.28
C SER A 90 3.97 -10.68 -3.79
N LEU A 91 3.17 -11.56 -3.16
CA LEU A 91 3.09 -12.98 -3.55
C LEU A 91 2.43 -13.17 -4.93
N LEU A 92 1.43 -12.35 -5.27
CA LEU A 92 0.88 -12.34 -6.61
C LEU A 92 1.95 -11.95 -7.64
N ALA A 93 2.76 -10.94 -7.38
CA ALA A 93 3.85 -10.57 -8.27
C ALA A 93 4.92 -11.67 -8.36
N ALA A 94 5.28 -12.30 -7.24
CA ALA A 94 6.22 -13.42 -7.20
C ALA A 94 5.71 -14.64 -7.98
N SER A 95 4.40 -14.96 -7.90
CA SER A 95 3.79 -16.05 -8.67
C SER A 95 3.83 -15.82 -10.19
N MET A 96 4.00 -14.58 -10.61
CA MET A 96 4.18 -14.18 -12.02
C MET A 96 5.66 -14.00 -12.41
N GLY A 97 6.57 -14.55 -11.60
CA GLY A 97 8.01 -14.62 -11.88
C GLY A 97 8.82 -13.37 -11.52
N ALA A 98 8.26 -12.45 -10.73
CA ALA A 98 8.99 -11.30 -10.24
C ALA A 98 9.92 -11.65 -9.07
N ARG A 99 10.98 -10.85 -8.90
CA ARG A 99 11.77 -10.78 -7.67
C ARG A 99 11.25 -9.61 -6.85
N VAL A 100 10.64 -9.89 -5.69
CA VAL A 100 9.91 -8.91 -4.90
C VAL A 100 10.69 -8.49 -3.66
N HIS A 101 10.70 -7.20 -3.38
CA HIS A 101 11.11 -6.62 -2.11
C HIS A 101 9.93 -5.86 -1.53
N GLY A 102 9.33 -6.39 -0.46
CA GLY A 102 8.26 -5.75 0.30
C GLY A 102 8.82 -4.98 1.49
N ILE A 103 8.35 -3.76 1.69
CA ILE A 103 8.68 -2.93 2.87
C ILE A 103 7.37 -2.58 3.58
N ASP A 104 7.31 -2.80 4.89
CA ASP A 104 6.17 -2.42 5.72
C ASP A 104 6.64 -2.00 7.12
N ILE A 105 5.87 -1.14 7.77
CA ILE A 105 6.16 -0.65 9.13
C ILE A 105 5.80 -1.66 10.22
N SER A 106 4.91 -2.62 9.94
CA SER A 106 4.40 -3.60 10.89
C SER A 106 5.19 -4.91 10.82
N SER A 107 6.00 -5.17 11.84
CA SER A 107 6.73 -6.44 11.96
C SER A 107 5.81 -7.66 12.02
N ARG A 108 4.60 -7.51 12.58
CA ARG A 108 3.59 -8.58 12.63
C ARG A 108 3.03 -8.91 11.27
N MET A 109 2.71 -7.89 10.43
CA MET A 109 2.30 -8.10 9.06
C MET A 109 3.41 -8.79 8.25
N LEU A 110 4.65 -8.38 8.43
CA LEU A 110 5.79 -8.99 7.76
C LEU A 110 6.04 -10.44 8.17
N SER A 111 5.75 -10.82 9.43
CA SER A 111 5.80 -12.23 9.83
C SER A 111 4.79 -13.05 9.03
N ILE A 112 3.54 -12.57 8.91
CA ILE A 112 2.52 -13.23 8.09
C ILE A 112 2.95 -13.32 6.62
N ALA A 113 3.55 -12.26 6.08
CA ALA A 113 4.03 -12.24 4.70
C ALA A 113 5.14 -13.27 4.44
N ARG A 114 6.09 -13.43 5.39
CA ARG A 114 7.15 -14.43 5.29
C ARG A 114 6.60 -15.85 5.38
N ASP A 115 5.73 -16.13 6.37
CA ASP A 115 5.07 -17.41 6.52
C ASP A 115 4.28 -17.78 5.25
N ALA A 116 3.54 -16.83 4.69
CA ALA A 116 2.79 -17.03 3.46
C ALA A 116 3.70 -17.30 2.25
N ALA A 117 4.85 -16.61 2.16
CA ALA A 117 5.85 -16.84 1.11
C ALA A 117 6.47 -18.23 1.20
N GLU A 118 6.80 -18.69 2.40
CA GLU A 118 7.32 -20.05 2.63
C GLU A 118 6.29 -21.11 2.24
N HIS A 119 5.05 -21.00 2.71
CA HIS A 119 3.97 -21.94 2.41
C HIS A 119 3.64 -22.00 0.91
N ALA A 120 3.74 -20.87 0.21
CA ALA A 120 3.50 -20.79 -1.23
C ALA A 120 4.71 -21.14 -2.09
N GLY A 121 5.89 -21.40 -1.50
CA GLY A 121 7.12 -21.72 -2.21
C GLY A 121 7.82 -20.52 -2.86
N TYR A 122 7.51 -19.30 -2.41
CA TYR A 122 8.07 -18.04 -2.95
C TYR A 122 9.11 -17.38 -2.04
N ALA A 123 9.58 -18.04 -0.97
CA ALA A 123 10.55 -17.47 -0.02
C ALA A 123 11.85 -16.98 -0.69
N ALA A 124 12.31 -17.64 -1.75
CA ALA A 124 13.48 -17.21 -2.51
C ALA A 124 13.19 -16.01 -3.45
N ALA A 125 11.94 -15.81 -3.85
CA ALA A 125 11.54 -14.77 -4.79
C ALA A 125 11.01 -13.50 -4.11
N ALA A 126 10.53 -13.59 -2.86
CA ALA A 126 9.95 -12.48 -2.11
C ALA A 126 10.65 -12.29 -0.76
N ARG A 127 11.32 -11.15 -0.59
CA ARG A 127 11.93 -10.75 0.68
C ARG A 127 11.11 -9.62 1.31
N PHE A 128 11.08 -9.57 2.63
CA PHE A 128 10.30 -8.61 3.40
C PHE A 128 11.16 -7.92 4.46
N GLU A 129 11.11 -6.59 4.49
CA GLU A 129 11.93 -5.74 5.36
C GLU A 129 11.04 -4.79 6.16
N GLU A 130 11.35 -4.64 7.47
CA GLU A 130 10.67 -3.66 8.33
C GLU A 130 11.24 -2.26 8.04
N GLY A 131 10.34 -1.32 7.71
CA GLY A 131 10.74 0.04 7.44
C GLY A 131 9.55 0.97 7.19
N ASP A 132 9.75 2.24 7.50
CA ASP A 132 8.82 3.29 7.13
C ASP A 132 9.08 3.73 5.69
N VAL A 133 8.16 3.43 4.80
CA VAL A 133 8.26 3.72 3.35
C VAL A 133 8.48 5.21 3.04
N SER A 134 8.12 6.11 3.99
CA SER A 134 8.36 7.56 3.82
C SER A 134 9.82 7.97 4.06
N THR A 135 10.60 7.16 4.78
CA THR A 135 11.98 7.48 5.17
C THR A 135 12.99 6.39 4.79
N ALA A 136 12.55 5.14 4.62
CA ALA A 136 13.40 4.01 4.23
C ALA A 136 14.18 4.29 2.93
N LEU A 137 15.35 3.69 2.77
CA LEU A 137 16.06 3.69 1.50
C LEU A 137 15.28 2.84 0.49
N LEU A 138 14.82 3.45 -0.60
CA LEU A 138 14.08 2.76 -1.64
C LEU A 138 15.03 2.29 -2.75
N PRO A 139 15.23 0.99 -2.95
CA PRO A 139 16.06 0.50 -4.05
C PRO A 139 15.37 0.74 -5.39
N GLN A 140 16.16 1.06 -6.41
CA GLN A 140 15.69 1.16 -7.79
C GLN A 140 15.15 -0.20 -8.26
N SER A 141 13.89 -0.21 -8.73
CA SER A 141 13.20 -1.42 -9.16
C SER A 141 12.47 -1.19 -10.48
N ASP A 142 12.28 -2.24 -11.26
CA ASP A 142 11.61 -2.12 -12.56
C ASP A 142 10.16 -1.69 -12.38
N VAL A 143 9.48 -2.23 -11.36
CA VAL A 143 8.11 -1.89 -10.99
C VAL A 143 8.06 -1.51 -9.51
N VAL A 144 7.39 -0.40 -9.19
CA VAL A 144 7.11 0.02 -7.81
C VAL A 144 5.60 0.01 -7.58
N LEU A 145 5.18 -0.56 -6.45
CA LEU A 145 3.79 -0.68 -6.06
C LEU A 145 3.51 0.16 -4.81
N LEU A 146 2.40 0.89 -4.82
CA LEU A 146 1.77 1.53 -3.65
C LEU A 146 0.29 1.13 -3.62
N VAL A 147 -0.07 0.07 -2.93
CA VAL A 147 -1.42 -0.48 -2.94
C VAL A 147 -2.12 -0.29 -1.60
N GLY A 148 -2.94 0.76 -1.49
CA GLY A 148 -3.68 1.08 -0.26
C GLY A 148 -2.76 1.65 0.83
N VAL A 149 -1.87 2.55 0.48
CA VAL A 149 -0.86 3.16 1.37
C VAL A 149 -1.06 4.67 1.49
N VAL A 150 -1.34 5.34 0.37
CA VAL A 150 -1.41 6.81 0.27
C VAL A 150 -2.39 7.42 1.27
N GLU A 151 -3.49 6.72 1.56
CA GLU A 151 -4.53 7.14 2.48
C GLU A 151 -4.12 7.22 3.95
N TYR A 152 -2.97 6.70 4.32
CA TYR A 152 -2.45 6.78 5.70
C TYR A 152 -1.49 7.94 5.93
N TYR A 153 -1.20 8.73 4.91
CA TYR A 153 -0.31 9.88 4.99
C TYR A 153 -1.06 11.18 4.75
N ALA A 154 -1.03 12.10 5.73
CA ALA A 154 -1.56 13.46 5.54
C ALA A 154 -0.80 14.22 4.46
N ASP A 155 0.52 14.16 4.48
CA ASP A 155 1.42 14.62 3.42
C ASP A 155 1.99 13.42 2.66
N PHE A 156 1.27 13.00 1.64
CA PHE A 156 1.61 11.85 0.79
C PHE A 156 2.54 12.20 -0.38
N ALA A 157 2.62 13.47 -0.74
CA ALA A 157 3.33 13.89 -1.95
C ALA A 157 4.84 13.56 -1.95
N PRO A 158 5.58 13.72 -0.83
CA PRO A 158 6.98 13.28 -0.77
C PRO A 158 7.13 11.77 -0.97
N LEU A 159 6.22 10.96 -0.40
CA LEU A 159 6.23 9.51 -0.57
C LEU A 159 6.02 9.13 -2.03
N LEU A 160 5.03 9.72 -2.71
CA LEU A 160 4.76 9.43 -4.12
C LEU A 160 5.92 9.84 -5.03
N ARG A 161 6.53 11.01 -4.79
CA ARG A 161 7.72 11.43 -5.55
C ARG A 161 8.87 10.43 -5.40
N ARG A 162 9.15 9.98 -4.18
CA ARG A 162 10.20 8.99 -3.90
C ARG A 162 9.88 7.64 -4.54
N ALA A 163 8.64 7.17 -4.46
CA ALA A 163 8.21 5.95 -5.11
C ALA A 163 8.36 6.03 -6.64
N ALA A 164 7.95 7.16 -7.22
CA ALA A 164 8.13 7.42 -8.65
C ALA A 164 9.62 7.45 -9.04
N GLN A 165 10.47 8.09 -8.24
CA GLN A 165 11.92 8.10 -8.47
C GLN A 165 12.55 6.71 -8.39
N ALA A 166 12.05 5.82 -7.52
CA ALA A 166 12.51 4.45 -7.39
C ALA A 166 12.07 3.54 -8.56
N ALA A 167 11.05 3.92 -9.33
CA ALA A 167 10.56 3.16 -10.46
C ALA A 167 11.44 3.38 -11.71
N ARG A 168 12.07 2.32 -12.21
CA ARG A 168 12.82 2.37 -13.48
C ARG A 168 11.90 2.38 -14.69
N ARG A 169 10.77 1.70 -14.61
CA ARG A 169 9.80 1.54 -15.71
C ARG A 169 8.41 1.96 -15.31
N THR A 170 7.82 1.31 -14.31
CA THR A 170 6.41 1.43 -13.98
C THR A 170 6.19 1.70 -12.51
N LEU A 171 5.34 2.68 -12.19
CA LEU A 171 4.77 2.88 -10.86
C LEU A 171 3.28 2.54 -10.92
N ILE A 172 2.80 1.71 -9.99
CA ILE A 172 1.39 1.34 -9.85
C ILE A 172 0.90 1.81 -8.49
N VAL A 173 -0.13 2.65 -8.49
CA VAL A 173 -0.75 3.20 -7.27
C VAL A 173 -2.21 2.78 -7.23
N ALA A 174 -2.63 2.06 -6.18
CA ALA A 174 -4.03 1.82 -5.93
C ALA A 174 -4.51 2.74 -4.81
N HIS A 175 -5.38 3.67 -5.14
CA HIS A 175 -5.89 4.71 -4.25
C HIS A 175 -7.40 4.57 -4.02
N THR A 176 -7.84 4.76 -2.77
CA THR A 176 -9.25 4.61 -2.38
C THR A 176 -10.10 5.77 -2.89
N ASN A 177 -11.22 5.47 -3.59
CA ASN A 177 -12.15 6.48 -4.11
C ASN A 177 -13.00 7.10 -3.00
N ARG A 178 -13.38 8.38 -3.19
CA ARG A 178 -14.31 9.10 -2.31
C ARG A 178 -15.77 8.63 -2.56
N VAL A 179 -16.20 7.52 -1.94
CA VAL A 179 -17.62 7.15 -1.90
C VAL A 179 -18.20 7.59 -0.55
N ALA A 180 -18.92 8.70 -0.57
CA ALA A 180 -19.21 9.55 0.61
C ALA A 180 -19.74 8.83 1.87
N TYR A 181 -20.75 7.94 1.78
CA TYR A 181 -21.36 7.34 2.98
C TYR A 181 -20.52 6.20 3.60
N ARG A 182 -19.89 5.37 2.76
CA ARG A 182 -19.01 4.27 3.23
C ARG A 182 -17.73 4.80 3.87
N MET A 183 -17.34 6.02 3.47
CA MET A 183 -16.16 6.71 3.96
C MET A 183 -16.36 7.28 5.35
N LEU A 184 -17.52 7.85 5.63
CA LEU A 184 -17.84 8.37 6.97
C LEU A 184 -17.83 7.22 7.99
N LEU A 185 -18.46 6.10 7.66
CA LEU A 185 -18.46 4.90 8.51
C LEU A 185 -17.04 4.34 8.67
N ARG A 186 -16.25 4.28 7.60
CA ARG A 186 -14.86 3.83 7.65
C ARG A 186 -13.99 4.78 8.48
N LYS A 187 -14.15 6.11 8.34
CA LYS A 187 -13.47 7.10 9.18
C LYS A 187 -13.80 6.93 10.66
N LEU A 188 -15.07 6.72 11.00
CA LEU A 188 -15.49 6.51 12.37
C LEU A 188 -14.92 5.21 12.97
N LEU A 189 -14.93 4.12 12.22
CA LEU A 189 -14.34 2.84 12.64
C LEU A 189 -12.83 2.95 12.82
N PHE A 190 -12.13 3.60 11.88
CA PHE A 190 -10.68 3.80 11.99
C PHE A 190 -10.29 4.75 13.11
N ALA A 191 -11.07 5.82 13.32
CA ALA A 191 -10.85 6.74 14.44
C ALA A 191 -11.07 6.07 15.80
N ALA A 192 -12.06 5.18 15.91
CA ALA A 192 -12.30 4.38 17.11
C ALA A 192 -11.16 3.39 17.41
N GLU A 193 -10.44 2.96 16.38
CA GLU A 193 -9.26 2.08 16.48
C GLU A 193 -7.93 2.87 16.54
N GLY A 194 -8.02 4.21 16.60
CA GLY A 194 -6.87 5.11 16.72
C GLY A 194 -6.10 5.35 15.43
N ALA A 195 -6.66 5.04 14.24
CA ALA A 195 -6.00 5.29 12.96
C ALA A 195 -6.59 6.50 12.22
N SER A 196 -5.73 7.27 11.56
CA SER A 196 -6.14 8.37 10.69
C SER A 196 -6.21 7.92 9.23
N LEU A 197 -7.31 8.28 8.55
CA LEU A 197 -7.47 8.09 7.11
C LEU A 197 -7.62 9.44 6.43
N TYR A 198 -6.78 9.66 5.44
CA TYR A 198 -6.77 10.87 4.62
C TYR A 198 -7.31 10.55 3.23
N PHE A 199 -8.04 11.51 2.67
CA PHE A 199 -8.63 11.39 1.35
C PHE A 199 -8.09 12.49 0.45
N HIS A 200 -7.33 12.08 -0.53
CA HIS A 200 -6.67 12.98 -1.44
C HIS A 200 -7.42 13.05 -2.77
N PRO A 201 -7.54 14.23 -3.38
CA PRO A 201 -8.02 14.35 -4.75
C PRO A 201 -7.12 13.53 -5.70
N MET A 202 -7.74 12.88 -6.68
CA MET A 202 -7.01 12.08 -7.67
C MET A 202 -5.99 12.93 -8.45
N SER A 203 -6.36 14.18 -8.75
CA SER A 203 -5.46 15.15 -9.39
C SER A 203 -4.16 15.35 -8.64
N ASP A 204 -4.23 15.43 -7.30
CA ASP A 204 -3.06 15.67 -6.45
C ASP A 204 -2.16 14.44 -6.38
N VAL A 205 -2.77 13.23 -6.36
CA VAL A 205 -2.04 11.95 -6.43
C VAL A 205 -1.29 11.85 -7.76
N VAL A 206 -1.95 12.17 -8.87
CA VAL A 206 -1.31 12.17 -10.20
C VAL A 206 -0.18 13.20 -10.26
N ALA A 207 -0.44 14.44 -9.86
CA ALA A 207 0.54 15.52 -9.89
C ALA A 207 1.78 15.19 -9.04
N ALA A 208 1.59 14.61 -7.85
CA ALA A 208 2.70 14.23 -6.98
C ALA A 208 3.57 13.11 -7.58
N ALA A 209 2.97 12.11 -8.22
CA ALA A 209 3.70 11.05 -8.90
C ALA A 209 4.49 11.61 -10.10
N GLU A 210 3.86 12.47 -10.90
CA GLU A 210 4.49 13.06 -12.11
C GLU A 210 5.67 13.96 -11.78
N GLN A 211 5.66 14.64 -10.63
CA GLN A 211 6.82 15.38 -10.11
C GLN A 211 8.02 14.45 -9.80
N GLY A 212 7.80 13.15 -9.62
CA GLY A 212 8.86 12.15 -9.46
C GLY A 212 9.45 11.62 -10.77
N GLY A 213 9.04 12.17 -11.94
CA GLY A 213 9.61 11.85 -13.25
C GLY A 213 8.91 10.69 -13.97
N VAL A 214 7.68 10.37 -13.62
CA VAL A 214 6.80 9.45 -14.33
C VAL A 214 5.65 10.20 -15.01
N ARG A 215 4.89 9.54 -15.88
CA ARG A 215 3.65 10.09 -16.46
C ARG A 215 2.51 9.08 -16.30
N LEU A 216 1.31 9.57 -16.09
CA LEU A 216 0.13 8.73 -16.07
C LEU A 216 -0.15 8.18 -17.49
N VAL A 217 -0.25 6.84 -17.60
CA VAL A 217 -0.56 6.15 -18.87
C VAL A 217 -1.89 5.41 -18.82
N LYS A 218 -2.35 5.03 -17.61
CA LYS A 218 -3.60 4.30 -17.47
C LYS A 218 -4.27 4.62 -16.15
N GLN A 219 -5.58 4.81 -16.19
CA GLN A 219 -6.44 4.95 -15.02
C GLN A 219 -7.56 3.91 -15.10
N LEU A 220 -7.64 3.07 -14.08
CA LEU A 220 -8.61 1.97 -14.00
C LEU A 220 -9.53 2.23 -12.80
N PRO A 221 -10.65 2.94 -13.02
CA PRO A 221 -11.60 3.25 -11.96
C PRO A 221 -12.41 2.01 -11.59
N GLU A 222 -12.50 1.74 -10.30
CA GLU A 222 -13.37 0.76 -9.67
C GLU A 222 -14.26 1.46 -8.64
N HIS A 223 -15.33 0.81 -8.20
CA HIS A 223 -16.31 1.44 -7.31
C HIS A 223 -15.70 1.98 -6.00
N ALA A 224 -14.76 1.26 -5.40
CA ALA A 224 -14.17 1.60 -4.11
C ALA A 224 -12.72 2.11 -4.18
N PHE A 225 -12.06 1.96 -5.30
CA PHE A 225 -10.66 2.36 -5.51
C PHE A 225 -10.40 2.65 -6.99
N THR A 226 -9.30 3.32 -7.27
CA THR A 226 -8.78 3.50 -8.63
C THR A 226 -7.34 3.01 -8.67
N VAL A 227 -6.99 2.27 -9.71
CA VAL A 227 -5.60 1.93 -9.98
C VAL A 227 -5.05 2.86 -11.04
N LEU A 228 -3.95 3.51 -10.71
CA LEU A 228 -3.20 4.41 -11.57
C LEU A 228 -1.91 3.71 -12.00
N VAL A 229 -1.62 3.73 -13.27
CA VAL A 229 -0.37 3.20 -13.84
C VAL A 229 0.40 4.35 -14.46
N PHE A 230 1.62 4.49 -14.02
CA PHE A 230 2.55 5.50 -14.52
C PHE A 230 3.75 4.80 -15.16
N GLU A 231 4.28 5.41 -16.21
CA GLU A 231 5.54 5.00 -16.84
C GLU A 231 6.61 6.06 -16.66
N ARG A 232 7.86 5.62 -16.57
CA ARG A 232 9.02 6.50 -16.52
C ARG A 232 9.04 7.37 -17.77
N ARG A 233 9.26 8.67 -17.59
CA ARG A 233 9.58 9.56 -18.70
C ARG A 233 10.99 9.21 -19.20
N GLY A 234 11.11 8.97 -20.50
CA GLY A 234 12.39 8.73 -21.16
C GLY A 234 13.32 9.94 -21.09
#